data_6f30b12d5854d2ac7e2365ba4b1aefae
#
_entry.id   6f30b12d5854d2ac7e2365ba4b1aefae
#
_cell.length_a   1.000
_cell.length_b   1.000
_cell.length_c   1.000
_cell.angle_alpha   90.00
_cell.angle_beta   90.00
_cell.angle_gamma   90.00
#
_symmetry.space_group_name_H-M   'P 1'
#
loop_
_entity.id
_entity.type
_entity.pdbx_description
1 polymer ?
#
loop_
_entity_poly.entity_id
_entity_poly.type
_entity_poly.pdbx_seq_one_letter_code
_entity_poly.pdbx_strand_id
1 'polypeptide(L)'
;MVLLTGNGPSDKNGKWAFCTGGDQRIRGRAGYQYAEGETSDTVDKAKLGRLHILECQRLIRFMPKIVICLVNGWAAGGGHSLHVVSDLTIASAEHGRFKQTDADVGSFDGGFGSAYLARQVGQKFAREIFFLGDEYSAEDAHRMGMVNRVVPHAELEAEALEWGRKINGKSPTAQRMLKYSFNLIDDGLVGQQLFAGEATRLAYMTDEAAEGRDQFLEKREPDWSPFPWYY
;
A
#
# COMPACT_ATOMS: atom_id res chain seq x y z
N MET A 1 3.10 13.32 1.99
CA MET A 1 3.11 11.91 2.41
C MET A 1 1.92 11.61 3.31
N VAL A 2 1.65 10.33 3.60
CA VAL A 2 0.59 9.86 4.49
C VAL A 2 1.22 8.99 5.57
N LEU A 3 0.82 9.16 6.84
CA LEU A 3 1.14 8.25 7.92
C LEU A 3 -0.12 7.43 8.24
N LEU A 4 0.03 6.12 8.34
CA LEU A 4 -1.04 5.19 8.68
C LEU A 4 -0.67 4.42 9.95
N THR A 5 -1.49 4.53 10.99
CA THR A 5 -1.24 3.87 12.29
C THR A 5 -2.53 3.41 12.95
N GLY A 6 -2.43 2.57 13.96
CA GLY A 6 -3.54 2.19 14.82
C GLY A 6 -3.84 3.25 15.89
N ASN A 7 -5.08 3.29 16.35
CA ASN A 7 -5.59 4.35 17.24
C ASN A 7 -5.28 4.11 18.74
N GLY A 8 -4.31 3.32 19.07
CA GLY A 8 -3.92 3.07 20.46
C GLY A 8 -4.30 1.67 20.97
N PRO A 9 -4.15 1.42 22.26
CA PRO A 9 -4.45 0.13 22.85
C PRO A 9 -5.97 -0.11 22.91
N SER A 10 -6.34 -1.38 22.81
CA SER A 10 -7.74 -1.80 22.95
C SER A 10 -8.25 -1.58 24.39
N ASP A 11 -9.39 -0.93 24.54
CA ASP A 11 -10.07 -0.74 25.85
C ASP A 11 -10.41 -2.07 26.55
N LYS A 12 -10.54 -3.17 25.78
CA LYS A 12 -10.91 -4.48 26.32
C LYS A 12 -9.75 -5.21 27.00
N ASN A 13 -8.53 -5.05 26.55
CA ASN A 13 -7.40 -5.85 27.01
C ASN A 13 -6.06 -5.11 27.08
N GLY A 14 -6.04 -3.81 26.80
CA GLY A 14 -4.84 -2.97 26.83
C GLY A 14 -3.80 -3.30 25.75
N LYS A 15 -4.09 -4.23 24.82
CA LYS A 15 -3.15 -4.59 23.77
C LYS A 15 -3.17 -3.55 22.64
N TRP A 16 -1.99 -3.19 22.17
CA TRP A 16 -1.81 -2.34 21.01
C TRP A 16 -2.13 -3.09 19.72
N ALA A 17 -2.82 -2.44 18.81
CA ALA A 17 -3.11 -2.97 17.49
C ALA A 17 -2.92 -1.89 16.42
N PHE A 18 -2.21 -2.24 15.37
CA PHE A 18 -2.19 -1.47 14.13
C PHE A 18 -3.50 -1.73 13.36
N CYS A 19 -3.71 -2.98 12.95
CA CYS A 19 -4.95 -3.45 12.34
C CYS A 19 -4.98 -4.98 12.40
N THR A 20 -6.05 -5.54 12.92
CA THR A 20 -6.20 -7.00 13.08
C THR A 20 -7.05 -7.66 12.00
N GLY A 21 -7.27 -6.97 10.87
CA GLY A 21 -8.05 -7.49 9.75
C GLY A 21 -9.55 -7.35 9.92
N GLY A 22 -10.31 -8.18 9.22
CA GLY A 22 -11.76 -8.13 9.22
C GLY A 22 -12.39 -8.65 10.51
N ASP A 23 -13.46 -8.00 10.96
CA ASP A 23 -14.20 -8.43 12.14
C ASP A 23 -14.95 -9.75 11.87
N GLN A 24 -14.48 -10.84 12.46
CA GLN A 24 -15.05 -12.17 12.26
C GLN A 24 -16.49 -12.31 12.78
N ARG A 25 -16.96 -11.40 13.67
CA ARG A 25 -18.33 -11.40 14.20
C ARG A 25 -19.37 -11.04 13.14
N ILE A 26 -18.95 -10.25 12.14
CA ILE A 26 -19.82 -9.80 11.04
C ILE A 26 -19.54 -10.54 9.71
N ARG A 27 -18.68 -11.57 9.73
CA ARG A 27 -18.41 -12.40 8.56
C ARG A 27 -19.42 -13.55 8.47
N GLY A 28 -20.32 -13.48 7.50
CA GLY A 28 -21.26 -14.54 7.15
C GLY A 28 -20.87 -15.30 5.87
N ARG A 29 -21.74 -16.19 5.39
CA ARG A 29 -21.55 -16.89 4.10
C ARG A 29 -21.54 -15.95 2.89
N ALA A 30 -22.20 -14.80 3.00
CA ALA A 30 -22.23 -13.76 1.97
C ALA A 30 -21.04 -12.77 2.06
N GLY A 31 -20.08 -12.98 2.95
CA GLY A 31 -18.97 -12.07 3.22
C GLY A 31 -19.20 -11.21 4.45
N TYR A 32 -18.51 -10.06 4.51
CA TYR A 32 -18.63 -9.11 5.63
C TYR A 32 -19.88 -8.25 5.48
N GLN A 33 -20.61 -8.06 6.59
CA GLN A 33 -21.73 -7.12 6.73
C GLN A 33 -21.22 -5.85 7.39
N TYR A 34 -21.24 -4.74 6.65
CA TYR A 34 -20.61 -3.48 7.09
C TYR A 34 -21.59 -2.45 7.65
N ALA A 35 -22.89 -2.62 7.42
CA ALA A 35 -23.94 -1.77 7.98
C ALA A 35 -24.79 -2.53 9.01
N GLU A 36 -25.26 -1.81 10.03
CA GLU A 36 -26.17 -2.35 11.02
C GLU A 36 -27.48 -2.81 10.33
N GLY A 37 -27.90 -4.03 10.61
CA GLY A 37 -29.11 -4.62 9.99
C GLY A 37 -28.92 -5.17 8.58
N GLU A 38 -27.72 -5.10 7.97
CA GLU A 38 -27.45 -5.78 6.71
C GLU A 38 -27.55 -7.30 6.86
N THR A 39 -28.31 -7.93 5.98
CA THR A 39 -28.40 -9.39 5.83
C THR A 39 -28.11 -9.76 4.38
N SER A 40 -27.94 -11.08 4.09
CA SER A 40 -27.78 -11.56 2.71
C SER A 40 -28.94 -11.15 1.79
N ASP A 41 -30.11 -10.87 2.34
CA ASP A 41 -31.32 -10.53 1.60
C ASP A 41 -31.49 -9.01 1.40
N THR A 42 -30.91 -8.22 2.30
CA THR A 42 -31.03 -6.73 2.30
C THR A 42 -29.81 -6.03 1.74
N VAL A 43 -28.66 -6.70 1.71
CA VAL A 43 -27.45 -6.12 1.12
C VAL A 43 -27.60 -5.97 -0.40
N ASP A 44 -27.19 -4.84 -0.92
CA ASP A 44 -27.11 -4.64 -2.36
C ASP A 44 -26.23 -5.75 -2.98
N LYS A 45 -26.81 -6.53 -3.90
CA LYS A 45 -26.11 -7.65 -4.56
C LYS A 45 -24.79 -7.23 -5.22
N ALA A 46 -24.69 -5.97 -5.65
CA ALA A 46 -23.45 -5.41 -6.20
C ALA A 46 -22.35 -5.22 -5.13
N LYS A 47 -22.72 -5.18 -3.86
CA LYS A 47 -21.79 -5.05 -2.71
C LYS A 47 -21.55 -6.37 -2.00
N LEU A 48 -22.32 -7.40 -2.30
CA LEU A 48 -22.23 -8.71 -1.67
C LEU A 48 -20.84 -9.31 -1.86
N GLY A 49 -20.19 -9.68 -0.76
CA GLY A 49 -18.83 -10.24 -0.77
C GLY A 49 -17.71 -9.23 -1.10
N ARG A 50 -18.02 -7.94 -1.23
CA ARG A 50 -17.02 -6.92 -1.50
C ARG A 50 -16.14 -6.70 -0.27
N LEU A 51 -14.81 -6.80 -0.46
CA LEU A 51 -13.83 -6.55 0.57
C LEU A 51 -13.31 -5.13 0.45
N HIS A 52 -13.78 -4.21 1.29
CA HIS A 52 -13.37 -2.80 1.25
C HIS A 52 -11.87 -2.59 1.45
N ILE A 53 -11.19 -3.50 2.14
CA ILE A 53 -9.74 -3.46 2.32
C ILE A 53 -8.99 -3.52 0.98
N LEU A 54 -9.54 -4.15 -0.05
CA LEU A 54 -8.92 -4.18 -1.39
C LEU A 54 -8.87 -2.79 -2.02
N GLU A 55 -9.90 -1.98 -1.80
CA GLU A 55 -9.91 -0.59 -2.26
C GLU A 55 -8.88 0.25 -1.49
N CYS A 56 -8.73 0.01 -0.18
CA CYS A 56 -7.68 0.64 0.61
C CYS A 56 -6.27 0.27 0.09
N GLN A 57 -6.04 -1.01 -0.22
CA GLN A 57 -4.77 -1.47 -0.79
C GLN A 57 -4.48 -0.80 -2.15
N ARG A 58 -5.48 -0.71 -3.03
CA ARG A 58 -5.35 -0.01 -4.31
C ARG A 58 -5.04 1.48 -4.09
N LEU A 59 -5.77 2.13 -3.19
CA LEU A 59 -5.55 3.54 -2.89
C LEU A 59 -4.12 3.80 -2.39
N ILE A 60 -3.61 2.95 -1.49
CA ILE A 60 -2.24 3.04 -0.99
C ILE A 60 -1.24 2.91 -2.14
N ARG A 61 -1.42 1.92 -3.02
CA ARG A 61 -0.49 1.66 -4.13
C ARG A 61 -0.53 2.76 -5.20
N PHE A 62 -1.71 3.25 -5.53
CA PHE A 62 -1.91 4.09 -6.72
C PHE A 62 -1.95 5.59 -6.43
N MET A 63 -2.08 6.00 -5.17
CA MET A 63 -2.03 7.43 -4.85
C MET A 63 -0.63 8.01 -5.10
N PRO A 64 -0.55 9.29 -5.54
CA PRO A 64 0.74 9.94 -5.85
C PRO A 64 1.50 10.41 -4.61
N LYS A 65 1.26 9.80 -3.45
CA LYS A 65 1.89 10.15 -2.17
C LYS A 65 2.56 8.92 -1.57
N ILE A 66 3.69 9.15 -0.93
CA ILE A 66 4.35 8.10 -0.15
C ILE A 66 3.54 7.81 1.10
N VAL A 67 3.30 6.54 1.39
CA VAL A 67 2.58 6.04 2.57
C VAL A 67 3.56 5.32 3.48
N ILE A 68 3.63 5.74 4.74
CA ILE A 68 4.42 5.10 5.79
C ILE A 68 3.46 4.45 6.78
N CYS A 69 3.54 3.14 6.97
CA CYS A 69 2.87 2.44 8.05
C CYS A 69 3.67 2.50 9.34
N LEU A 70 3.02 2.91 10.42
CA LEU A 70 3.53 2.83 11.77
C LEU A 70 2.84 1.66 12.47
N VAL A 71 3.53 0.52 12.54
CA VAL A 71 2.99 -0.68 13.17
C VAL A 71 3.20 -0.57 14.69
N ASN A 72 2.25 0.07 15.33
CA ASN A 72 2.24 0.34 16.78
C ASN A 72 1.74 -0.82 17.63
N GLY A 73 1.38 -1.94 17.00
CA GLY A 73 0.84 -3.13 17.67
C GLY A 73 0.63 -4.27 16.69
N TRP A 74 -0.42 -5.06 16.90
CA TRP A 74 -0.75 -6.20 16.04
C TRP A 74 -1.12 -5.77 14.62
N ALA A 75 -0.40 -6.31 13.66
CA ALA A 75 -0.72 -6.28 12.23
C ALA A 75 -1.07 -7.71 11.80
N ALA A 76 -2.36 -8.03 11.67
CA ALA A 76 -2.80 -9.41 11.43
C ALA A 76 -3.79 -9.52 10.27
N GLY A 77 -3.71 -10.60 9.50
CA GLY A 77 -4.56 -10.85 8.34
C GLY A 77 -4.55 -9.68 7.35
N GLY A 78 -5.71 -9.11 7.04
CA GLY A 78 -5.80 -7.92 6.18
C GLY A 78 -4.99 -6.72 6.69
N GLY A 79 -4.83 -6.59 8.02
CA GLY A 79 -3.99 -5.56 8.62
C GLY A 79 -2.50 -5.77 8.34
N HIS A 80 -2.03 -7.02 8.30
CA HIS A 80 -0.69 -7.34 7.83
C HIS A 80 -0.53 -6.94 6.36
N SER A 81 -1.50 -7.26 5.52
CA SER A 81 -1.44 -6.90 4.09
C SER A 81 -1.42 -5.38 3.85
N LEU A 82 -2.00 -4.56 4.74
CA LEU A 82 -1.95 -3.09 4.63
C LEU A 82 -0.52 -2.54 4.74
N HIS A 83 0.28 -3.03 5.70
CA HIS A 83 1.66 -2.57 5.80
C HIS A 83 2.51 -3.07 4.63
N VAL A 84 2.25 -4.29 4.15
CA VAL A 84 2.96 -4.88 2.99
C VAL A 84 2.79 -4.04 1.73
N VAL A 85 1.59 -3.52 1.46
CA VAL A 85 1.32 -2.69 0.27
C VAL A 85 1.72 -1.23 0.43
N SER A 86 2.10 -0.81 1.63
CA SER A 86 2.60 0.55 1.88
C SER A 86 4.04 0.71 1.40
N ASP A 87 4.44 1.94 1.14
CA ASP A 87 5.78 2.22 0.61
C ASP A 87 6.89 1.98 1.63
N LEU A 88 6.61 2.27 2.91
CA LEU A 88 7.56 2.12 4.02
C LEU A 88 6.83 1.64 5.28
N THR A 89 7.55 0.94 6.16
CA THR A 89 7.04 0.47 7.45
C THR A 89 8.03 0.73 8.57
N ILE A 90 7.58 1.36 9.65
CA ILE A 90 8.30 1.49 10.91
C ILE A 90 7.49 0.76 11.99
N ALA A 91 8.13 -0.01 12.84
CA ALA A 91 7.45 -0.82 13.85
C ALA A 91 7.91 -0.48 15.26
N SER A 92 6.98 -0.59 16.22
CA SER A 92 7.29 -0.55 17.65
C SER A 92 8.03 -1.81 18.09
N ALA A 93 9.16 -1.66 18.76
CA ALA A 93 9.93 -2.77 19.30
C ALA A 93 9.11 -3.60 20.31
N GLU A 94 8.40 -2.93 21.21
CA GLU A 94 7.67 -3.58 22.30
C GLU A 94 6.35 -4.21 21.83
N HIS A 95 5.64 -3.54 20.93
CA HIS A 95 4.25 -3.89 20.60
C HIS A 95 4.04 -4.40 19.18
N GLY A 96 4.97 -4.15 18.25
CA GLY A 96 4.87 -4.59 16.86
C GLY A 96 4.84 -6.12 16.78
N ARG A 97 3.72 -6.67 16.24
CA ARG A 97 3.51 -8.10 16.04
C ARG A 97 2.89 -8.32 14.68
N PHE A 98 3.39 -9.31 13.97
CA PHE A 98 3.00 -9.62 12.60
C PHE A 98 2.52 -11.05 12.52
N LYS A 99 1.34 -11.25 11.92
CA LYS A 99 0.74 -12.59 11.75
C LYS A 99 -0.18 -12.63 10.54
N GLN A 100 -0.08 -13.69 9.75
CA GLN A 100 -1.12 -14.02 8.79
C GLN A 100 -2.07 -15.06 9.39
N THR A 101 -3.36 -14.74 9.39
CA THR A 101 -4.39 -15.54 10.04
C THR A 101 -5.33 -16.23 9.05
N ASP A 102 -5.13 -16.07 7.76
CA ASP A 102 -6.07 -16.49 6.73
C ASP A 102 -6.35 -18.00 6.80
N ALA A 103 -5.32 -18.83 6.87
CA ALA A 103 -5.47 -20.27 6.98
C ALA A 103 -6.18 -20.71 8.28
N ASP A 104 -5.89 -20.02 9.40
CA ASP A 104 -6.51 -20.31 10.70
C ASP A 104 -8.04 -20.07 10.70
N VAL A 105 -8.51 -19.09 9.91
CA VAL A 105 -9.92 -18.70 9.87
C VAL A 105 -10.64 -19.16 8.59
N GLY A 106 -10.05 -20.09 7.84
CA GLY A 106 -10.64 -20.63 6.61
C GLY A 106 -10.82 -19.56 5.51
N SER A 107 -9.84 -18.68 5.37
CA SER A 107 -9.76 -17.64 4.34
C SER A 107 -8.45 -17.76 3.56
N PHE A 108 -8.21 -16.83 2.66
CA PHE A 108 -6.92 -16.64 2.02
C PHE A 108 -6.74 -15.15 1.69
N ASP A 109 -5.51 -14.74 1.41
CA ASP A 109 -5.19 -13.36 1.09
C ASP A 109 -5.96 -12.88 -0.14
N GLY A 110 -6.90 -11.98 0.10
CA GLY A 110 -7.82 -11.46 -0.91
C GLY A 110 -7.28 -10.28 -1.72
N GLY A 111 -6.00 -9.95 -1.61
CA GLY A 111 -5.42 -8.76 -2.22
C GLY A 111 -4.00 -8.92 -2.69
N PHE A 112 -3.22 -7.88 -2.52
CA PHE A 112 -1.82 -7.86 -2.93
C PHE A 112 -0.85 -8.45 -1.90
N GLY A 113 -1.33 -8.78 -0.68
CA GLY A 113 -0.47 -9.08 0.47
C GLY A 113 0.53 -10.20 0.22
N SER A 114 0.07 -11.38 -0.19
CA SER A 114 0.95 -12.54 -0.39
C SER A 114 1.95 -12.31 -1.52
N ALA A 115 1.51 -11.74 -2.63
CA ALA A 115 2.35 -11.50 -3.79
C ALA A 115 3.46 -10.47 -3.50
N TYR A 116 3.11 -9.36 -2.84
CA TYR A 116 4.11 -8.34 -2.47
C TYR A 116 5.01 -8.76 -1.33
N LEU A 117 4.47 -9.47 -0.33
CA LEU A 117 5.31 -10.00 0.73
C LEU A 117 6.41 -10.90 0.17
N ALA A 118 6.06 -11.79 -0.78
CA ALA A 118 7.03 -12.67 -1.41
C ALA A 118 8.15 -11.92 -2.17
N ARG A 119 7.89 -10.72 -2.64
CA ARG A 119 8.91 -9.85 -3.27
C ARG A 119 9.80 -9.15 -2.23
N GLN A 120 9.25 -8.82 -1.08
CA GLN A 120 9.98 -8.13 0.00
C GLN A 120 10.90 -9.11 0.76
N VAL A 121 10.36 -10.27 1.19
CA VAL A 121 11.04 -11.20 2.08
C VAL A 121 11.53 -12.48 1.37
N GLY A 122 11.23 -12.62 0.09
CA GLY A 122 11.48 -13.85 -0.66
C GLY A 122 10.43 -14.94 -0.40
N GLN A 123 10.38 -15.92 -1.33
CA GLN A 123 9.34 -16.96 -1.36
C GLN A 123 9.31 -17.84 -0.08
N LYS A 124 10.46 -18.10 0.54
CA LYS A 124 10.51 -18.99 1.69
C LYS A 124 9.88 -18.37 2.92
N PHE A 125 10.27 -17.17 3.29
CA PHE A 125 9.67 -16.47 4.43
C PHE A 125 8.20 -16.14 4.18
N ALA A 126 7.82 -15.70 2.97
CA ALA A 126 6.41 -15.44 2.68
C ALA A 126 5.53 -16.68 2.85
N ARG A 127 5.99 -17.85 2.35
CA ARG A 127 5.27 -19.13 2.51
C ARG A 127 5.21 -19.58 3.95
N GLU A 128 6.29 -19.43 4.71
CA GLU A 128 6.33 -19.72 6.14
C GLU A 128 5.28 -18.90 6.90
N ILE A 129 5.27 -17.57 6.68
CA ILE A 129 4.33 -16.65 7.33
C ILE A 129 2.86 -17.02 7.01
N PHE A 130 2.55 -17.32 5.75
CA PHE A 130 1.18 -17.64 5.35
C PHE A 130 0.75 -19.07 5.68
N PHE A 131 1.65 -20.05 5.59
CA PHE A 131 1.28 -21.45 5.78
C PHE A 131 1.30 -21.89 7.23
N LEU A 132 2.24 -21.38 8.03
CA LEU A 132 2.30 -21.71 9.45
C LEU A 132 1.40 -20.79 10.28
N GLY A 133 1.24 -19.54 9.87
CA GLY A 133 0.43 -18.56 10.61
C GLY A 133 1.03 -18.22 11.98
N ASP A 134 2.33 -18.33 12.13
CA ASP A 134 3.03 -18.00 13.37
C ASP A 134 3.06 -16.49 13.62
N GLU A 135 3.35 -16.13 14.87
CA GLU A 135 3.58 -14.74 15.28
C GLU A 135 5.04 -14.37 15.12
N TYR A 136 5.30 -13.21 14.52
CA TYR A 136 6.64 -12.65 14.35
C TYR A 136 6.76 -11.32 15.09
N SER A 137 7.90 -11.12 15.75
CA SER A 137 8.26 -9.85 16.40
C SER A 137 8.58 -8.77 15.37
N ALA A 138 8.69 -7.51 15.82
CA ALA A 138 9.16 -6.41 14.99
C ALA A 138 10.59 -6.64 14.47
N GLU A 139 11.46 -7.24 15.31
CA GLU A 139 12.83 -7.59 14.97
C GLU A 139 12.89 -8.70 13.92
N ASP A 140 12.05 -9.74 14.03
CA ASP A 140 11.94 -10.78 13.01
C ASP A 140 11.49 -10.20 11.68
N ALA A 141 10.46 -9.36 11.71
CA ALA A 141 9.93 -8.67 10.55
C ALA A 141 10.99 -7.78 9.87
N HIS A 142 11.80 -7.08 10.65
CA HIS A 142 12.91 -6.30 10.14
C HIS A 142 14.01 -7.18 9.54
N ARG A 143 14.41 -8.24 10.23
CA ARG A 143 15.41 -9.21 9.75
C ARG A 143 14.99 -9.86 8.42
N MET A 144 13.70 -10.14 8.25
CA MET A 144 13.14 -10.71 7.03
C MET A 144 13.02 -9.70 5.89
N GLY A 145 13.06 -8.40 6.16
CA GLY A 145 12.98 -7.33 5.16
C GLY A 145 11.58 -6.76 4.92
N MET A 146 10.57 -7.10 5.72
CA MET A 146 9.22 -6.53 5.60
C MET A 146 9.01 -5.24 6.42
N VAL A 147 9.95 -4.89 7.31
CA VAL A 147 9.96 -3.66 8.11
C VAL A 147 11.26 -2.91 7.88
N ASN A 148 11.18 -1.63 7.58
CA ASN A 148 12.35 -0.79 7.31
C ASN A 148 13.12 -0.44 8.59
N ARG A 149 12.41 -0.22 9.70
CA ARG A 149 13.02 0.19 10.96
C ARG A 149 12.17 -0.25 12.16
N VAL A 150 12.86 -0.63 13.24
CA VAL A 150 12.26 -0.88 14.55
C VAL A 150 12.77 0.18 15.51
N VAL A 151 11.88 0.78 16.29
CA VAL A 151 12.20 1.81 17.28
C VAL A 151 11.41 1.57 18.57
N PRO A 152 11.86 2.10 19.72
CA PRO A 152 11.06 2.13 20.94
C PRO A 152 9.67 2.72 20.66
N HIS A 153 8.63 2.17 21.27
CA HIS A 153 7.25 2.60 21.02
C HIS A 153 7.05 4.11 21.20
N ALA A 154 7.67 4.67 22.23
CA ALA A 154 7.60 6.11 22.53
C ALA A 154 8.23 6.99 21.44
N GLU A 155 9.08 6.44 20.59
CA GLU A 155 9.76 7.16 19.50
C GLU A 155 9.10 6.97 18.13
N LEU A 156 8.12 6.06 18.03
CA LEU A 156 7.55 5.61 16.76
C LEU A 156 7.00 6.78 15.90
N GLU A 157 6.22 7.65 16.51
CA GLU A 157 5.63 8.81 15.81
C GLU A 157 6.71 9.84 15.45
N ALA A 158 7.64 10.11 16.35
CA ALA A 158 8.72 11.08 16.12
C ALA A 158 9.61 10.65 14.95
N GLU A 159 9.98 9.36 14.88
CA GLU A 159 10.76 8.80 13.77
C GLU A 159 10.01 8.92 12.44
N ALA A 160 8.72 8.60 12.43
CA ALA A 160 7.90 8.71 11.22
C ALA A 160 7.75 10.15 10.74
N LEU A 161 7.58 11.10 11.64
CA LEU A 161 7.54 12.52 11.32
C LEU A 161 8.89 13.00 10.77
N GLU A 162 9.99 12.51 11.31
CA GLU A 162 11.33 12.83 10.78
C GLU A 162 11.51 12.28 9.35
N TRP A 163 11.10 11.04 9.09
CA TRP A 163 11.08 10.49 7.74
C TRP A 163 10.18 11.31 6.81
N GLY A 164 9.04 11.74 7.34
CA GLY A 164 8.12 12.59 6.62
C GLY A 164 8.72 13.93 6.21
N ARG A 165 9.49 14.57 7.09
CA ARG A 165 10.21 15.80 6.75
C ARG A 165 11.25 15.56 5.65
N LYS A 166 12.03 14.47 5.76
CA LYS A 166 13.00 14.08 4.72
C LYS A 166 12.34 13.85 3.37
N ILE A 167 11.20 13.13 3.35
CA ILE A 167 10.42 12.88 2.15
C ILE A 167 9.88 14.20 1.57
N ASN A 168 9.24 15.03 2.38
CA ASN A 168 8.67 16.29 1.91
C ASN A 168 9.72 17.31 1.46
N GLY A 169 10.96 17.16 1.88
CA GLY A 169 12.11 17.93 1.39
C GLY A 169 12.65 17.49 0.03
N LYS A 170 12.07 16.45 -0.60
CA LYS A 170 12.46 15.95 -1.93
C LYS A 170 11.48 16.42 -3.00
N SER A 171 11.88 16.32 -4.26
CA SER A 171 11.02 16.64 -5.40
C SER A 171 9.75 15.76 -5.40
N PRO A 172 8.54 16.34 -5.33
CA PRO A 172 7.30 15.58 -5.32
C PRO A 172 7.07 14.82 -6.65
N THR A 173 7.49 15.39 -7.78
CA THR A 173 7.40 14.73 -9.08
C THR A 173 8.33 13.53 -9.15
N ALA A 174 9.60 13.67 -8.74
CA ALA A 174 10.54 12.57 -8.74
C ALA A 174 10.07 11.41 -7.85
N GLN A 175 9.57 11.70 -6.64
CA GLN A 175 9.07 10.65 -5.74
C GLN A 175 7.84 9.93 -6.29
N ARG A 176 6.91 10.65 -6.91
CA ARG A 176 5.74 10.04 -7.56
C ARG A 176 6.16 9.14 -8.70
N MET A 177 7.06 9.59 -9.56
CA MET A 177 7.58 8.77 -10.66
C MET A 177 8.34 7.55 -10.17
N LEU A 178 9.16 7.67 -9.11
CA LEU A 178 9.83 6.53 -8.48
C LEU A 178 8.83 5.52 -7.92
N LYS A 179 7.79 5.97 -7.20
CA LYS A 179 6.74 5.08 -6.69
C LYS A 179 6.06 4.30 -7.83
N TYR A 180 5.66 4.97 -8.89
CA TYR A 180 5.04 4.32 -10.03
C TYR A 180 6.01 3.40 -10.77
N SER A 181 7.30 3.74 -10.85
CA SER A 181 8.34 2.89 -11.43
C SER A 181 8.54 1.60 -10.63
N PHE A 182 8.60 1.66 -9.29
CA PHE A 182 8.66 0.48 -8.43
C PHE A 182 7.44 -0.42 -8.59
N ASN A 183 6.26 0.18 -8.73
CA ASN A 183 5.00 -0.56 -8.82
C ASN A 183 4.74 -1.13 -10.23
N LEU A 184 5.35 -0.55 -11.27
CA LEU A 184 5.09 -0.86 -12.68
C LEU A 184 5.15 -2.34 -12.99
N ILE A 185 6.22 -3.01 -12.60
CA ILE A 185 6.47 -4.43 -12.89
C ILE A 185 5.46 -5.32 -12.16
N ASP A 186 5.17 -5.00 -10.92
CA ASP A 186 4.32 -5.82 -10.06
C ASP A 186 2.83 -5.64 -10.36
N ASP A 187 2.43 -4.43 -10.75
CA ASP A 187 1.03 -4.09 -11.04
C ASP A 187 0.65 -4.32 -12.51
N GLY A 188 1.59 -4.79 -13.34
CA GLY A 188 1.33 -5.18 -14.73
C GLY A 188 0.75 -4.04 -15.56
N LEU A 189 -0.30 -4.31 -16.36
CA LEU A 189 -0.90 -3.31 -17.25
C LEU A 189 -1.53 -2.12 -16.50
N VAL A 190 -1.99 -2.30 -15.26
CA VAL A 190 -2.48 -1.19 -14.43
C VAL A 190 -1.32 -0.30 -14.01
N GLY A 191 -0.20 -0.88 -13.61
CA GLY A 191 1.02 -0.13 -13.32
C GLY A 191 1.54 0.63 -14.53
N GLN A 192 1.53 -0.01 -15.70
CA GLN A 192 1.88 0.62 -16.97
C GLN A 192 0.98 1.82 -17.30
N GLN A 193 -0.34 1.70 -17.10
CA GLN A 193 -1.27 2.79 -17.35
C GLN A 193 -0.99 3.99 -16.43
N LEU A 194 -0.74 3.75 -15.16
CA LEU A 194 -0.44 4.81 -14.19
C LEU A 194 0.86 5.54 -14.53
N PHE A 195 1.92 4.77 -14.83
CA PHE A 195 3.20 5.33 -15.23
C PHE A 195 3.09 6.14 -16.54
N ALA A 196 2.45 5.55 -17.55
CA ALA A 196 2.27 6.20 -18.86
C ALA A 196 1.42 7.47 -18.75
N GLY A 197 0.36 7.45 -17.94
CA GLY A 197 -0.48 8.63 -17.71
C GLY A 197 0.31 9.80 -17.10
N GLU A 198 1.16 9.53 -16.11
CA GLU A 198 2.01 10.56 -15.54
C GLU A 198 3.12 11.02 -16.50
N ALA A 199 3.73 10.11 -17.23
CA ALA A 199 4.74 10.44 -18.25
C ALA A 199 4.12 11.31 -19.36
N THR A 200 2.91 10.99 -19.82
CA THR A 200 2.17 11.79 -20.81
C THR A 200 1.87 13.20 -20.28
N ARG A 201 1.43 13.29 -19.00
CA ARG A 201 1.19 14.61 -18.38
C ARG A 201 2.45 15.46 -18.34
N LEU A 202 3.61 14.86 -18.04
CA LEU A 202 4.90 15.56 -18.04
C LEU A 202 5.33 15.95 -19.46
N ALA A 203 5.11 15.06 -20.43
CA ALA A 203 5.41 15.34 -21.84
C ALA A 203 4.62 16.55 -22.36
N TYR A 204 3.34 16.68 -22.00
CA TYR A 204 2.52 17.87 -22.39
C TYR A 204 3.05 19.22 -21.89
N MET A 205 3.97 19.21 -20.92
CA MET A 205 4.59 20.41 -20.39
C MET A 205 5.85 20.83 -21.15
N THR A 206 6.21 20.13 -22.22
CA THR A 206 7.40 20.42 -23.04
C THR A 206 7.05 21.33 -24.22
N ASP A 207 8.05 22.07 -24.71
CA ASP A 207 7.91 22.89 -25.93
C ASP A 207 7.66 22.03 -27.16
N GLU A 208 8.21 20.81 -27.20
CA GLU A 208 7.95 19.82 -28.26
C GLU A 208 6.45 19.45 -28.36
N ALA A 209 5.80 19.24 -27.22
CA ALA A 209 4.35 18.98 -27.21
C ALA A 209 3.54 20.21 -27.59
N ALA A 210 4.02 21.42 -27.27
CA ALA A 210 3.40 22.66 -27.71
C ALA A 210 3.46 22.77 -29.25
N GLU A 211 4.63 22.51 -29.87
CA GLU A 211 4.77 22.48 -31.34
C GLU A 211 3.83 21.45 -31.97
N GLY A 212 3.76 20.24 -31.42
CA GLY A 212 2.86 19.20 -31.92
C GLY A 212 1.38 19.57 -31.89
N ARG A 213 0.94 20.32 -30.86
CA ARG A 213 -0.42 20.86 -30.76
C ARG A 213 -0.65 22.00 -31.76
N ASP A 214 0.27 22.96 -31.77
CA ASP A 214 0.07 24.21 -32.50
C ASP A 214 0.10 23.98 -34.01
N GLN A 215 1.02 23.15 -34.52
CA GLN A 215 1.04 22.77 -35.93
C GLN A 215 -0.29 22.11 -36.38
N PHE A 216 -0.88 21.25 -35.55
CA PHE A 216 -2.15 20.59 -35.83
C PHE A 216 -3.29 21.61 -35.92
N LEU A 217 -3.37 22.59 -35.01
CA LEU A 217 -4.39 23.62 -34.99
C LEU A 217 -4.22 24.61 -36.14
N GLU A 218 -2.97 24.95 -36.48
CA GLU A 218 -2.63 25.90 -37.56
C GLU A 218 -2.62 25.23 -38.94
N LYS A 219 -2.76 23.89 -39.02
CA LYS A 219 -2.74 23.10 -40.25
C LYS A 219 -1.48 23.33 -41.08
N ARG A 220 -0.33 23.37 -40.43
CA ARG A 220 1.00 23.47 -41.05
C ARG A 220 1.81 22.20 -40.77
N GLU A 221 2.93 22.04 -41.46
CA GLU A 221 3.92 21.01 -41.13
C GLU A 221 4.59 21.32 -39.79
N PRO A 222 4.90 20.31 -38.97
CA PRO A 222 5.60 20.50 -37.71
C PRO A 222 7.10 20.82 -37.95
N ASP A 223 7.67 21.66 -37.11
CA ASP A 223 9.10 21.90 -37.08
C ASP A 223 9.71 21.22 -35.85
N TRP A 224 10.28 20.02 -36.06
CA TRP A 224 10.99 19.27 -35.01
C TRP A 224 12.46 19.60 -34.90
N SER A 225 13.00 20.49 -35.75
CA SER A 225 14.43 20.79 -35.81
C SER A 225 15.01 21.43 -34.54
N PRO A 226 14.23 22.19 -33.72
CA PRO A 226 14.74 22.72 -32.47
C PRO A 226 14.92 21.66 -31.38
N PHE A 227 14.31 20.46 -31.51
CA PHE A 227 14.28 19.46 -30.46
C PHE A 227 15.33 18.36 -30.70
N PRO A 228 16.29 18.20 -29.76
CA PRO A 228 17.38 17.25 -29.96
C PRO A 228 16.92 15.78 -29.76
N TRP A 229 17.45 14.92 -30.60
CA TRP A 229 17.37 13.48 -30.38
C TRP A 229 18.48 13.05 -29.42
N TYR A 230 18.10 12.51 -28.26
CA TYR A 230 19.02 11.92 -27.28
C TYR A 230 19.04 10.40 -27.44
N TYR A 231 20.22 9.79 -27.36
CA TYR A 231 20.46 8.35 -27.44
C TYR A 231 21.05 7.84 -26.14
#